data_bf28d890bf67e0e9dbd22a6eece81b08
#
_entry.id   bf28d890bf67e0e9dbd22a6eece81b08
#
_cell.length_a   1.000
_cell.length_b   1.000
_cell.length_c   1.000
_cell.angle_alpha   90.00
_cell.angle_beta   90.00
_cell.angle_gamma   90.00
#
_symmetry.space_group_name_H-M   'P 1'
#
loop_
_entity.id
_entity.type
_entity.pdbx_description
1 polymer ?
#
loop_
_entity_poly.entity_id
_entity_poly.type
_entity_poly.pdbx_seq_one_letter_code
_entity_poly.pdbx_strand_id
1 'polypeptide(L)'
;MLESFLRDIKSQVIADTKSFIDPTSNVAKSMLYTATAESKCFRAALVHATAIGLNIKNNSAVRELATCIEMLHSYSLIHDDLPCMDDDDLRRGKPANHIQFGEATAVLAGDALQLKALQIIVESSNI
;
A
#
# COMPACT_ATOMS: atom_id res chain seq x y z
N MET A 1 18.67 -9.45 -12.18
CA MET A 1 17.93 -10.40 -11.30
C MET A 1 17.19 -9.68 -10.19
N LEU A 2 17.85 -8.89 -9.36
CA LEU A 2 17.18 -8.15 -8.28
C LEU A 2 16.18 -7.12 -8.82
N GLU A 3 16.55 -6.37 -9.85
CA GLU A 3 15.68 -5.38 -10.47
C GLU A 3 14.40 -5.99 -11.06
N SER A 4 14.51 -7.14 -11.73
CA SER A 4 13.35 -7.84 -12.27
C SER A 4 12.45 -8.38 -11.15
N PHE A 5 13.03 -8.90 -10.08
CA PHE A 5 12.30 -9.36 -8.91
C PHE A 5 11.50 -8.22 -8.26
N LEU A 6 12.16 -7.07 -8.02
CA LEU A 6 11.50 -5.90 -7.43
C LEU A 6 10.39 -5.35 -8.35
N ARG A 7 10.62 -5.31 -9.66
CA ARG A 7 9.62 -4.87 -10.64
C ARG A 7 8.40 -5.77 -10.64
N ASP A 8 8.58 -7.09 -10.59
CA ASP A 8 7.48 -8.06 -10.59
C ASP A 8 6.66 -7.94 -9.30
N ILE A 9 7.31 -7.81 -8.14
CA ILE A 9 6.65 -7.58 -6.84
C ILE A 9 5.83 -6.28 -6.87
N LYS A 10 6.41 -5.21 -7.37
CA LYS A 10 5.72 -3.91 -7.50
C LYS A 10 4.48 -4.02 -8.37
N SER A 11 4.59 -4.62 -9.55
CA SER A 11 3.44 -4.81 -10.45
C SER A 11 2.33 -5.62 -9.78
N GLN A 12 2.70 -6.64 -9.02
CA GLN A 12 1.78 -7.48 -8.29
C GLN A 12 1.07 -6.72 -7.17
N VAL A 13 1.82 -5.97 -6.35
CA VAL A 13 1.25 -5.16 -5.26
C VAL A 13 0.25 -4.13 -5.81
N ILE A 14 0.60 -3.45 -6.90
CA ILE A 14 -0.30 -2.48 -7.54
C ILE A 14 -1.58 -3.16 -8.02
N ALA A 15 -1.48 -4.29 -8.72
CA ALA A 15 -2.63 -5.02 -9.22
C ALA A 15 -3.53 -5.52 -8.08
N ASP A 16 -2.93 -6.09 -7.03
CA ASP A 16 -3.65 -6.61 -5.87
C ASP A 16 -4.32 -5.48 -5.08
N THR A 17 -3.64 -4.35 -4.89
CA THR A 17 -4.22 -3.17 -4.24
C THR A 17 -5.46 -2.69 -5.00
N LYS A 18 -5.38 -2.59 -6.32
CA LYS A 18 -6.52 -2.20 -7.16
C LYS A 18 -7.67 -3.20 -7.10
N SER A 19 -7.39 -4.48 -6.88
CA SER A 19 -8.43 -5.49 -6.74
C SER A 19 -9.18 -5.39 -5.40
N PHE A 20 -8.51 -4.91 -4.35
CA PHE A 20 -9.10 -4.76 -3.02
C PHE A 20 -9.83 -3.44 -2.79
N ILE A 21 -9.55 -2.42 -3.57
CA ILE A 21 -10.09 -1.07 -3.39
C ILE A 21 -10.80 -0.62 -4.66
N ASP A 22 -12.12 -0.48 -4.59
CA ASP A 22 -12.94 0.05 -5.68
C ASP A 22 -12.96 1.59 -5.60
N PRO A 23 -12.54 2.33 -6.64
CA PRO A 23 -12.44 3.79 -6.62
C PRO A 23 -13.80 4.50 -6.77
N THR A 24 -14.80 4.12 -5.98
CA THR A 24 -16.16 4.67 -6.03
C THR A 24 -16.37 5.95 -5.22
N SER A 25 -15.44 6.28 -4.33
CA SER A 25 -15.49 7.48 -3.49
C SER A 25 -14.20 8.29 -3.57
N ASN A 26 -14.23 9.54 -3.11
CA ASN A 26 -13.02 10.36 -3.01
C ASN A 26 -11.99 9.75 -2.05
N VAL A 27 -12.45 9.16 -0.95
CA VAL A 27 -11.57 8.46 -0.01
C VAL A 27 -10.88 7.27 -0.70
N ALA A 28 -11.64 6.45 -1.42
CA ALA A 28 -11.08 5.32 -2.16
C ALA A 28 -10.07 5.76 -3.24
N LYS A 29 -10.37 6.83 -3.97
CA LYS A 29 -9.43 7.41 -4.94
C LYS A 29 -8.15 7.92 -4.27
N SER A 30 -8.28 8.56 -3.12
CA SER A 30 -7.17 9.04 -2.31
C SER A 30 -6.32 7.88 -1.79
N MET A 31 -6.94 6.79 -1.32
CA MET A 31 -6.23 5.57 -0.91
C MET A 31 -5.37 5.01 -2.07
N LEU A 32 -5.98 4.84 -3.24
CA LEU A 32 -5.30 4.33 -4.42
C LEU A 32 -4.18 5.26 -4.91
N TYR A 33 -4.37 6.57 -4.84
CA TYR A 33 -3.37 7.55 -5.25
C TYR A 33 -2.00 7.30 -4.60
N THR A 34 -1.97 7.05 -3.29
CA THR A 34 -0.73 6.79 -2.57
C THR A 34 -0.33 5.32 -2.61
N ALA A 35 -1.28 4.40 -2.43
CA ALA A 35 -0.98 2.97 -2.35
C ALA A 35 -0.50 2.37 -3.68
N THR A 36 -0.85 2.98 -4.83
CA THR A 36 -0.39 2.56 -6.15
C THR A 36 0.64 3.50 -6.78
N ALA A 37 1.13 4.48 -6.02
CA ALA A 37 2.16 5.40 -6.49
C ALA A 37 3.51 4.72 -6.70
N GLU A 38 4.39 5.39 -7.42
CA GLU A 38 5.76 4.92 -7.66
C GLU A 38 6.49 4.65 -6.35
N SER A 39 6.98 3.43 -6.20
CA SER A 39 7.57 2.96 -4.94
C SER A 39 8.55 1.82 -5.24
N LYS A 40 9.46 1.57 -4.31
CA LYS A 40 10.40 0.43 -4.40
C LYS A 40 9.78 -0.87 -3.90
N CYS A 41 8.68 -0.80 -3.16
CA CYS A 41 7.99 -1.96 -2.55
C CYS A 41 8.92 -2.90 -1.79
N PHE A 42 9.90 -2.34 -1.06
CA PHE A 42 10.89 -3.15 -0.33
C PHE A 42 10.26 -4.03 0.75
N ARG A 43 9.21 -3.56 1.41
CA ARG A 43 8.54 -4.33 2.47
C ARG A 43 7.87 -5.57 1.88
N ALA A 44 7.17 -5.40 0.76
CA ALA A 44 6.58 -6.52 0.01
C ALA A 44 7.66 -7.48 -0.48
N ALA A 45 8.77 -6.96 -1.00
CA ALA A 45 9.89 -7.77 -1.45
C ALA A 45 10.49 -8.61 -0.31
N LEU A 46 10.60 -8.05 0.90
CA LEU A 46 11.06 -8.78 2.08
C LEU A 46 10.10 -9.92 2.47
N VAL A 47 8.78 -9.69 2.39
CA VAL A 47 7.79 -10.75 2.62
C VAL A 47 8.01 -11.91 1.63
N HIS A 48 8.14 -11.62 0.35
CA HIS A 48 8.39 -12.64 -0.68
C HIS A 48 9.74 -13.34 -0.49
N ALA A 49 10.80 -12.60 -0.22
CA ALA A 49 12.14 -13.18 0.01
C ALA A 49 12.15 -14.10 1.24
N THR A 50 11.48 -13.72 2.31
CA THR A 50 11.34 -14.54 3.52
C THR A 50 10.56 -15.82 3.20
N ALA A 51 9.47 -15.71 2.48
CA ALA A 51 8.66 -16.86 2.08
C ALA A 51 9.48 -17.85 1.22
N ILE A 52 10.29 -17.35 0.29
CA ILE A 52 11.20 -18.16 -0.53
C ILE A 52 12.23 -18.87 0.39
N GLY A 53 12.86 -18.11 1.29
CA GLY A 53 13.89 -18.65 2.21
C GLY A 53 13.35 -19.73 3.15
N LEU A 54 12.08 -19.60 3.57
CA LEU A 54 11.39 -20.58 4.41
C LEU A 54 10.65 -21.66 3.62
N ASN A 55 10.80 -21.67 2.29
CA ASN A 55 10.16 -22.64 1.40
C ASN A 55 8.63 -22.70 1.54
N ILE A 56 7.99 -21.56 1.79
CA ILE A 56 6.54 -21.44 1.90
C ILE A 56 5.92 -21.56 0.51
N LYS A 57 4.93 -22.45 0.36
CA LYS A 57 4.29 -22.76 -0.93
C LYS A 57 2.98 -22.02 -1.15
N ASN A 58 2.40 -21.41 -0.11
CA ASN A 58 1.13 -20.68 -0.24
C ASN A 58 1.37 -19.28 -0.82
N ASN A 59 1.47 -19.20 -2.14
CA ASN A 59 1.75 -17.94 -2.84
C ASN A 59 0.62 -16.91 -2.67
N SER A 60 -0.63 -17.34 -2.55
CA SER A 60 -1.77 -16.42 -2.35
C SER A 60 -1.67 -15.71 -1.01
N ALA A 61 -1.36 -16.41 0.07
CA ALA A 61 -1.15 -15.82 1.39
C ALA A 61 0.03 -14.82 1.37
N VAL A 62 1.14 -15.20 0.73
CA VAL A 62 2.32 -14.34 0.61
C VAL A 62 1.99 -13.04 -0.12
N ARG A 63 1.24 -13.11 -1.22
CA ARG A 63 0.80 -11.94 -1.99
C ARG A 63 -0.10 -11.01 -1.16
N GLU A 64 -1.09 -11.57 -0.48
CA GLU A 64 -2.01 -10.81 0.35
C GLU A 64 -1.27 -10.09 1.48
N LEU A 65 -0.39 -10.79 2.19
CA LEU A 65 0.44 -10.20 3.25
C LEU A 65 1.36 -9.10 2.72
N ALA A 66 2.01 -9.32 1.58
CA ALA A 66 2.88 -8.33 0.94
C ALA A 66 2.11 -7.05 0.59
N THR A 67 0.90 -7.20 0.04
CA THR A 67 0.01 -6.07 -0.29
C THR A 67 -0.45 -5.34 0.96
N CYS A 68 -0.87 -6.06 2.00
CA CYS A 68 -1.29 -5.47 3.27
C CYS A 68 -0.18 -4.65 3.94
N ILE A 69 1.06 -5.15 3.94
CA ILE A 69 2.21 -4.43 4.51
C ILE A 69 2.48 -3.13 3.74
N GLU A 70 2.37 -3.13 2.42
CA GLU A 70 2.50 -1.90 1.63
C GLU A 70 1.33 -0.93 1.85
N MET A 71 0.11 -1.42 2.07
CA MET A 71 -1.03 -0.57 2.48
C MET A 71 -0.77 0.11 3.82
N LEU A 72 -0.26 -0.65 4.81
CA LEU A 72 0.12 -0.10 6.12
C LEU A 72 1.25 0.93 6.02
N HIS A 73 2.20 0.70 5.13
CA HIS A 73 3.22 1.70 4.85
C HIS A 73 2.62 2.95 4.19
N SER A 74 1.73 2.77 3.23
CA SER A 74 1.08 3.89 2.52
C SER A 74 0.24 4.77 3.45
N TYR A 75 -0.52 4.18 4.39
CA TYR A 75 -1.26 5.01 5.35
C TYR A 75 -0.31 5.86 6.20
N SER A 76 0.80 5.29 6.64
CA SER A 76 1.76 6.04 7.46
C SER A 76 2.35 7.23 6.69
N LEU A 77 2.61 7.06 5.40
CA LEU A 77 3.10 8.14 4.54
C LEU A 77 2.06 9.26 4.37
N ILE A 78 0.78 8.89 4.16
CA ILE A 78 -0.30 9.88 4.04
C ILE A 78 -0.41 10.72 5.32
N HIS A 79 -0.39 10.07 6.48
CA HIS A 79 -0.51 10.76 7.77
C HIS A 79 0.73 11.57 8.11
N ASP A 80 1.93 11.04 7.84
CA ASP A 80 3.18 11.76 8.10
C ASP A 80 3.31 13.05 7.27
N ASP A 81 2.77 13.08 6.05
CA ASP A 81 2.85 14.26 5.18
C ASP A 81 1.88 15.38 5.59
N LEU A 82 0.90 15.13 6.47
CA LEU A 82 -0.08 16.13 6.89
C LEU A 82 0.59 17.36 7.52
N PRO A 83 -0.03 18.56 7.39
CA PRO A 83 0.50 19.78 8.00
C PRO A 83 0.74 19.70 9.49
N CYS A 84 -0.05 18.91 10.22
CA CYS A 84 0.11 18.68 11.67
C CYS A 84 1.20 17.67 12.02
N MET A 85 1.82 17.06 11.03
CA MET A 85 2.90 16.08 11.19
C MET A 85 4.19 16.65 10.55
N ASP A 86 4.70 16.05 9.48
CA ASP A 86 5.93 16.48 8.83
C ASP A 86 5.72 17.67 7.86
N ASP A 87 4.48 17.99 7.53
CA ASP A 87 4.10 19.10 6.66
C ASP A 87 4.79 19.07 5.29
N ASP A 88 4.76 17.92 4.63
CA ASP A 88 5.35 17.73 3.31
C ASP A 88 4.32 17.96 2.19
N ASP A 89 4.61 18.86 1.27
CA ASP A 89 3.74 19.15 0.12
C ASP A 89 3.94 18.18 -1.04
N LEU A 90 5.11 17.55 -1.12
CA LEU A 90 5.50 16.65 -2.21
C LEU A 90 5.92 15.28 -1.66
N ARG A 91 5.59 14.23 -2.40
CA ARG A 91 6.06 12.88 -2.18
C ARG A 91 6.51 12.28 -3.50
N ARG A 92 7.81 11.96 -3.61
CA ARG A 92 8.42 11.41 -4.83
C ARG A 92 8.15 12.27 -6.07
N GLY A 93 8.21 13.59 -5.91
CA GLY A 93 8.00 14.56 -6.98
C GLY A 93 6.55 14.82 -7.36
N LYS A 94 5.58 14.18 -6.69
CA LYS A 94 4.14 14.41 -6.88
C LYS A 94 3.54 15.08 -5.65
N PRO A 95 2.40 15.79 -5.81
CA PRO A 95 1.70 16.35 -4.66
C PRO A 95 1.42 15.29 -3.59
N ALA A 96 1.68 15.62 -2.32
CA ALA A 96 1.29 14.79 -1.21
C ALA A 96 -0.23 14.57 -1.21
N ASN A 97 -0.71 13.52 -0.56
CA ASN A 97 -2.12 13.13 -0.60
C ASN A 97 -3.05 14.29 -0.16
N HIS A 98 -2.71 14.98 0.94
CA HIS A 98 -3.52 16.09 1.45
C HIS A 98 -3.52 17.31 0.55
N ILE A 99 -2.49 17.50 -0.29
CA ILE A 99 -2.46 18.56 -1.31
C ILE A 99 -3.40 18.19 -2.46
N GLN A 100 -3.38 16.93 -2.89
CA GLN A 100 -4.19 16.45 -4.02
C GLN A 100 -5.68 16.34 -3.67
N PHE A 101 -6.03 15.88 -2.46
CA PHE A 101 -7.40 15.53 -2.08
C PHE A 101 -7.96 16.36 -0.92
N GLY A 102 -7.14 17.17 -0.26
CA GLY A 102 -7.49 17.89 0.95
C GLY A 102 -7.18 17.12 2.23
N GLU A 103 -7.01 17.82 3.34
CA GLU A 103 -6.56 17.24 4.61
C GLU A 103 -7.56 16.23 5.17
N ALA A 104 -8.84 16.54 5.19
CA ALA A 104 -9.88 15.67 5.73
C ALA A 104 -9.92 14.33 4.95
N THR A 105 -9.89 14.38 3.62
CA THR A 105 -9.87 13.18 2.78
C THR A 105 -8.59 12.37 3.01
N ALA A 106 -7.44 13.03 3.16
CA ALA A 106 -6.17 12.34 3.43
C ALA A 106 -6.18 11.62 4.79
N VAL A 107 -6.70 12.27 5.85
CA VAL A 107 -6.85 11.61 7.16
C VAL A 107 -7.70 10.35 7.03
N LEU A 108 -8.87 10.46 6.39
CA LEU A 108 -9.78 9.34 6.21
C LEU A 108 -9.20 8.24 5.31
N ALA A 109 -8.43 8.60 4.29
CA ALA A 109 -7.77 7.65 3.41
C ALA A 109 -6.71 6.82 4.16
N GLY A 110 -5.92 7.47 5.02
CA GLY A 110 -4.97 6.77 5.89
C GLY A 110 -5.65 5.80 6.84
N ASP A 111 -6.71 6.25 7.52
CA ASP A 111 -7.52 5.41 8.41
C ASP A 111 -8.11 4.20 7.65
N ALA A 112 -8.68 4.46 6.47
CA ALA A 112 -9.31 3.42 5.65
C ALA A 112 -8.29 2.40 5.12
N LEU A 113 -7.09 2.82 4.73
CA LEU A 113 -6.02 1.90 4.30
C LEU A 113 -5.60 0.95 5.42
N GLN A 114 -5.45 1.48 6.63
CA GLN A 114 -5.09 0.70 7.81
C GLN A 114 -6.15 -0.38 8.09
N LEU A 115 -7.41 0.03 8.12
CA LEU A 115 -8.53 -0.90 8.33
C LEU A 115 -8.66 -1.90 7.19
N LYS A 116 -8.46 -1.47 5.95
CA LYS A 116 -8.53 -2.35 4.77
C LYS A 116 -7.47 -3.45 4.83
N ALA A 117 -6.25 -3.11 5.20
CA ALA A 117 -5.18 -4.11 5.36
C ALA A 117 -5.55 -5.16 6.41
N LEU A 118 -6.08 -4.74 7.56
CA LEU A 118 -6.54 -5.66 8.61
C LEU A 118 -7.73 -6.50 8.15
N GLN A 119 -8.69 -5.90 7.45
CA GLN A 119 -9.84 -6.61 6.90
C GLN A 119 -9.41 -7.74 5.95
N ILE A 120 -8.49 -7.46 5.03
CA ILE A 120 -7.97 -8.46 4.09
C ILE A 120 -7.39 -9.65 4.86
N ILE A 121 -6.58 -9.41 5.89
CA ILE A 121 -5.94 -10.47 6.68
C ILE A 121 -7.00 -11.32 7.41
N VAL A 122 -7.99 -10.67 8.03
CA VAL A 122 -9.01 -11.36 8.83
C VAL A 122 -9.98 -12.16 7.96
N GLU A 123 -10.34 -11.63 6.79
CA GLU A 123 -11.29 -12.26 5.86
C GLU A 123 -10.64 -13.24 4.89
N SER A 124 -9.30 -13.29 4.83
CA SER A 124 -8.60 -14.15 3.89
C SER A 124 -8.83 -15.63 4.18
N SER A 125 -9.20 -16.38 3.14
CA SER A 125 -9.21 -17.85 3.19
C SER A 125 -7.82 -18.46 2.92
N ASN A 126 -6.82 -17.65 2.62
CA ASN A 126 -5.45 -18.08 2.28
C ASN A 126 -4.48 -17.98 3.46
N ILE A 127 -4.80 -17.14 4.45
CA ILE A 127 -3.95 -16.89 5.63
C ILE A 127 -4.45 -17.68 6.90
#